data_78461a0a744d504ba9d0d9fab6b7e72c
#
_entry.id   78461a0a744d504ba9d0d9fab6b7e72c
#
_cell.length_a   1.000
_cell.length_b   1.000
_cell.length_c   1.000
_cell.angle_alpha   90.00
_cell.angle_beta   90.00
_cell.angle_gamma   90.00
#
_symmetry.space_group_name_H-M   'P 1'
#
loop_
_entity.id
_entity.type
_entity.pdbx_description
1 polymer ?
#
loop_
_entity_poly.entity_id
_entity_poly.type
_entity_poly.pdbx_seq_one_letter_code
_entity_poly.pdbx_strand_id
1 'polypeptide(L)'
;MAVKKTVKTAKTAKKAEKPAKKTVKSAKKPVKDIKTVKAAAKKTAVKKSAKKNLDWSNLPFSYIRTDKRFVANFRNGEWDKGRLTTDDKVVITECAGVLQYSQSCFEGLKAYTTENGRIVAFRPDLNAERMERSCRRLEMPVFPKEKFIEAVLSVIKANKSYVPPYGSGATLYVRPYMFGSNAVIGVKPADEYQFRILVTPVGPYFKGGAKPITVRISDMDRAAPHGTGDIKAGLNYAMSLHNIVDAHKNGFSENMYLDPATHTYIEETGGANILFVTKDGRIVTPKSDSILPSITRRSLIYVAESILHIPVEERKIDKKELPSFDECGLCGTAAVISPIEKVVDHGKEIVFEGCREKMGPVLQKLYDTLTGIQMGRLPAPKGWIYEVK
;
A
#
# COMPACT_ATOMS: atom_id res chain seq x y z
N MET A 1 -55.72 18.50 15.73
CA MET A 1 -56.18 19.37 14.64
C MET A 1 -55.35 19.05 13.38
N ALA A 2 -56.01 18.45 12.40
CA ALA A 2 -55.44 18.05 11.11
C ALA A 2 -55.71 19.14 10.10
N VAL A 3 -54.72 19.44 9.24
CA VAL A 3 -54.98 20.17 8.01
C VAL A 3 -54.32 19.41 6.85
N LYS A 4 -55.17 18.78 6.04
CA LYS A 4 -54.90 18.27 4.68
C LYS A 4 -54.91 19.43 3.66
N LYS A 5 -54.03 19.43 2.67
CA LYS A 5 -54.25 20.01 1.33
C LYS A 5 -53.33 19.26 0.33
N THR A 6 -53.87 18.46 -0.41
CA THR A 6 -54.45 18.25 -1.73
C THR A 6 -53.49 18.55 -2.93
N VAL A 7 -53.32 17.50 -3.70
CA VAL A 7 -52.67 17.30 -5.00
C VAL A 7 -53.30 18.13 -6.10
N LYS A 8 -52.50 18.59 -7.07
CA LYS A 8 -52.99 18.85 -8.45
C LYS A 8 -51.93 18.34 -9.45
N THR A 9 -52.36 17.32 -10.15
CA THR A 9 -51.78 16.78 -11.39
C THR A 9 -52.12 17.67 -12.59
N ALA A 10 -51.21 17.88 -13.51
CA ALA A 10 -51.48 18.29 -14.89
C ALA A 10 -50.68 17.43 -15.84
N LYS A 11 -51.43 16.63 -16.62
CA LYS A 11 -50.97 15.92 -17.85
C LYS A 11 -51.07 16.88 -19.00
N THR A 12 -50.09 16.90 -19.90
CA THR A 12 -50.33 17.15 -21.33
C THR A 12 -49.39 16.32 -22.19
N ALA A 13 -49.93 15.80 -23.27
CA ALA A 13 -49.44 14.72 -24.11
C ALA A 13 -48.86 15.22 -25.46
N LYS A 14 -47.96 14.40 -25.98
CA LYS A 14 -47.70 14.02 -27.37
C LYS A 14 -47.49 15.08 -28.48
N LYS A 15 -46.38 14.98 -29.15
CA LYS A 15 -46.38 14.72 -30.60
C LYS A 15 -45.07 14.08 -31.08
N ALA A 16 -45.22 12.97 -31.77
CA ALA A 16 -44.16 12.24 -32.45
C ALA A 16 -44.10 12.71 -33.92
N GLU A 17 -42.93 12.86 -34.48
CA GLU A 17 -42.72 12.89 -35.93
C GLU A 17 -41.60 11.95 -36.36
N LYS A 18 -41.90 11.15 -37.36
CA LYS A 18 -41.08 10.12 -38.00
C LYS A 18 -40.39 10.65 -39.27
N PRO A 19 -39.47 9.90 -39.88
CA PRO A 19 -38.23 10.39 -40.49
C PRO A 19 -38.27 10.52 -42.02
N ALA A 20 -37.37 11.34 -42.57
CA ALA A 20 -37.15 11.44 -44.01
C ALA A 20 -35.89 10.69 -44.45
N LYS A 21 -36.06 9.69 -45.32
CA LYS A 21 -35.02 9.01 -46.10
C LYS A 21 -34.46 9.95 -47.15
N LYS A 22 -33.13 10.05 -47.26
CA LYS A 22 -32.49 10.52 -48.51
C LYS A 22 -31.40 9.54 -48.95
N THR A 23 -31.60 9.13 -50.20
CA THR A 23 -30.89 8.19 -51.05
C THR A 23 -29.46 8.63 -51.37
N VAL A 24 -28.56 7.66 -51.34
CA VAL A 24 -27.15 7.78 -51.77
C VAL A 24 -27.05 7.59 -53.28
N LYS A 25 -26.34 8.46 -53.96
CA LYS A 25 -25.83 8.23 -55.33
C LYS A 25 -24.33 7.99 -55.30
N SER A 26 -23.91 6.83 -55.76
CA SER A 26 -22.55 6.41 -55.96
C SER A 26 -21.89 7.15 -57.14
N ALA A 27 -20.65 7.60 -56.95
CA ALA A 27 -19.77 7.95 -58.07
C ALA A 27 -18.37 7.32 -57.83
N LYS A 28 -18.07 6.33 -58.68
CA LYS A 28 -16.72 5.75 -58.82
C LYS A 28 -15.84 6.73 -59.59
N LYS A 29 -14.60 6.97 -59.13
CA LYS A 29 -13.46 7.43 -59.96
C LYS A 29 -12.15 6.78 -59.46
N PRO A 30 -11.12 6.68 -60.31
CA PRO A 30 -10.25 5.51 -60.35
C PRO A 30 -8.92 5.68 -59.55
N VAL A 31 -8.37 4.51 -59.27
CA VAL A 31 -7.04 4.25 -58.60
C VAL A 31 -5.92 4.94 -59.39
N LYS A 32 -5.09 5.71 -58.68
CA LYS A 32 -3.74 6.12 -59.10
C LYS A 32 -2.70 5.64 -58.11
N ASP A 33 -1.63 5.16 -58.71
CA ASP A 33 -0.46 4.48 -58.17
C ASP A 33 0.07 4.95 -56.82
N ILE A 34 0.32 3.97 -55.92
CA ILE A 34 1.00 4.12 -54.65
C ILE A 34 2.52 4.04 -54.93
N LYS A 35 3.18 5.19 -55.01
CA LYS A 35 4.64 5.25 -54.86
C LYS A 35 5.03 5.09 -53.44
N THR A 36 5.80 4.05 -53.14
CA THR A 36 6.41 3.67 -51.87
C THR A 36 7.31 4.80 -51.35
N VAL A 37 6.86 5.54 -50.34
CA VAL A 37 7.71 6.44 -49.56
C VAL A 37 8.20 5.65 -48.33
N LYS A 38 9.46 5.19 -48.38
CA LYS A 38 10.16 4.68 -47.21
C LYS A 38 10.41 5.85 -46.26
N ALA A 39 9.56 6.02 -45.26
CA ALA A 39 9.81 6.91 -44.15
C ALA A 39 10.85 6.23 -43.22
N ALA A 40 12.05 6.80 -43.18
CA ALA A 40 13.11 6.43 -42.23
C ALA A 40 12.62 6.78 -40.80
N ALA A 41 12.17 5.79 -40.04
CA ALA A 41 11.90 5.94 -38.62
C ALA A 41 13.25 6.21 -37.89
N LYS A 42 13.53 7.47 -37.58
CA LYS A 42 14.57 7.83 -36.62
C LYS A 42 14.16 7.22 -35.26
N LYS A 43 14.76 6.09 -34.90
CA LYS A 43 14.77 5.57 -33.53
C LYS A 43 15.52 6.58 -32.67
N THR A 44 14.78 7.45 -31.99
CA THR A 44 15.32 8.27 -30.90
C THR A 44 15.65 7.30 -29.78
N ALA A 45 16.90 6.93 -29.64
CA ALA A 45 17.39 6.15 -28.52
C ALA A 45 17.19 6.99 -27.25
N VAL A 46 16.17 6.66 -26.46
CA VAL A 46 15.98 7.19 -25.12
C VAL A 46 17.25 6.81 -24.34
N LYS A 47 18.10 7.79 -24.04
CA LYS A 47 19.26 7.59 -23.16
C LYS A 47 18.74 6.98 -21.85
N LYS A 48 18.99 5.67 -21.63
CA LYS A 48 18.76 5.02 -20.34
C LYS A 48 19.57 5.79 -19.30
N SER A 49 18.95 6.40 -18.32
CA SER A 49 19.66 7.03 -17.20
C SER A 49 20.51 5.96 -16.53
N ALA A 50 21.81 6.21 -16.41
CA ALA A 50 22.71 5.28 -15.74
C ALA A 50 22.24 5.07 -14.30
N LYS A 51 22.22 3.81 -13.82
CA LYS A 51 21.90 3.50 -12.41
C LYS A 51 22.99 4.06 -11.50
N LYS A 52 22.64 4.42 -10.26
CA LYS A 52 23.63 4.81 -9.23
C LYS A 52 24.54 3.63 -8.92
N ASN A 53 25.80 3.93 -8.61
CA ASN A 53 26.75 2.91 -8.18
C ASN A 53 26.47 2.53 -6.71
N LEU A 54 25.56 1.56 -6.52
CA LEU A 54 25.18 1.01 -5.21
C LEU A 54 25.31 -0.51 -5.29
N ASP A 55 25.70 -1.13 -4.17
CA ASP A 55 25.67 -2.58 -4.05
C ASP A 55 24.20 -3.02 -3.80
N TRP A 56 23.48 -3.23 -4.92
CA TRP A 56 22.05 -3.56 -4.92
C TRP A 56 21.71 -4.86 -4.18
N SER A 57 22.65 -5.81 -4.14
CA SER A 57 22.47 -7.12 -3.51
C SER A 57 22.58 -7.05 -1.98
N ASN A 58 23.28 -6.04 -1.45
CA ASN A 58 23.54 -5.90 -0.01
C ASN A 58 22.91 -4.65 0.61
N LEU A 59 21.94 -4.04 -0.05
CA LEU A 59 21.24 -2.89 0.54
C LEU A 59 20.55 -3.28 1.84
N PRO A 60 20.70 -2.46 2.90
CA PRO A 60 19.88 -2.61 4.11
C PRO A 60 18.46 -2.08 3.86
N PHE A 61 17.54 -2.45 4.74
CA PHE A 61 16.22 -1.78 4.81
C PHE A 61 16.35 -0.51 5.67
N SER A 62 17.08 0.49 5.15
CA SER A 62 17.35 1.76 5.84
C SER A 62 17.33 2.94 4.86
N TYR A 63 17.33 4.16 5.41
CA TYR A 63 17.29 5.36 4.59
C TYR A 63 18.60 5.59 3.86
N ILE A 64 18.54 5.68 2.54
CA ILE A 64 19.59 6.16 1.65
C ILE A 64 19.06 7.42 0.96
N ARG A 65 19.78 8.53 1.08
CA ARG A 65 19.38 9.80 0.50
C ARG A 65 19.32 9.71 -1.02
N THR A 66 18.22 10.18 -1.60
CA THR A 66 18.01 10.28 -3.05
C THR A 66 17.98 11.74 -3.51
N ASP A 67 18.00 11.98 -4.82
CA ASP A 67 18.20 13.32 -5.37
C ASP A 67 16.94 14.20 -5.22
N LYS A 68 15.75 13.64 -5.36
CA LYS A 68 14.50 14.40 -5.39
C LYS A 68 13.45 13.86 -4.42
N ARG A 69 12.62 14.78 -3.93
CA ARG A 69 11.38 14.53 -3.17
C ARG A 69 10.27 15.42 -3.67
N PHE A 70 9.02 15.05 -3.36
CA PHE A 70 7.85 15.87 -3.65
C PHE A 70 7.41 16.59 -2.38
N VAL A 71 6.94 17.85 -2.52
CA VAL A 71 6.39 18.65 -1.44
C VAL A 71 5.20 19.42 -1.96
N ALA A 72 4.07 19.36 -1.25
CA ALA A 72 2.91 20.25 -1.40
C ALA A 72 2.50 20.81 -0.04
N ASN A 73 1.99 22.03 -0.03
CA ASN A 73 1.53 22.70 1.18
C ASN A 73 0.04 22.99 1.10
N PHE A 74 -0.65 22.80 2.22
CA PHE A 74 -2.02 23.22 2.43
C PHE A 74 -2.02 24.50 3.28
N ARG A 75 -2.60 25.57 2.73
CA ARG A 75 -2.72 26.87 3.38
C ARG A 75 -3.97 27.57 2.89
N ASN A 76 -4.60 28.35 3.75
CA ASN A 76 -5.82 29.12 3.42
C ASN A 76 -6.92 28.23 2.81
N GLY A 77 -7.05 26.96 3.26
CA GLY A 77 -8.05 26.03 2.79
C GLY A 77 -7.74 25.28 1.49
N GLU A 78 -6.56 25.49 0.90
CA GLU A 78 -6.22 24.92 -0.42
C GLU A 78 -4.83 24.28 -0.47
N TRP A 79 -4.71 23.24 -1.29
CA TRP A 79 -3.43 22.66 -1.67
C TRP A 79 -2.76 23.45 -2.80
N ASP A 80 -1.50 23.77 -2.65
CA ASP A 80 -0.68 24.26 -3.77
C ASP A 80 -0.49 23.14 -4.84
N LYS A 81 0.12 23.49 -5.97
CA LYS A 81 0.39 22.54 -7.06
C LYS A 81 1.40 21.45 -6.70
N GLY A 82 2.13 21.62 -5.60
CA GLY A 82 3.27 20.80 -5.27
C GLY A 82 4.46 20.96 -6.22
N ARG A 83 5.61 20.49 -5.78
CA ARG A 83 6.84 20.52 -6.60
C ARG A 83 7.83 19.45 -6.21
N LEU A 84 8.71 19.10 -7.14
CA LEU A 84 9.92 18.33 -6.84
C LEU A 84 11.00 19.28 -6.29
N THR A 85 11.72 18.85 -5.25
CA THR A 85 12.82 19.58 -4.65
C THR A 85 13.98 18.65 -4.29
N THR A 86 15.19 19.21 -4.15
CA THR A 86 16.38 18.52 -3.61
C THR A 86 16.52 18.70 -2.10
N ASP A 87 15.77 19.66 -1.53
CA ASP A 87 15.80 19.98 -0.11
C ASP A 87 15.08 18.89 0.69
N ASP A 88 15.80 18.22 1.58
CA ASP A 88 15.31 17.16 2.45
C ASP A 88 15.00 17.64 3.87
N LYS A 89 15.20 18.91 4.15
CA LYS A 89 14.90 19.50 5.44
C LYS A 89 13.41 19.81 5.56
N VAL A 90 12.90 19.69 6.76
CA VAL A 90 11.57 20.15 7.18
C VAL A 90 11.78 21.23 8.23
N VAL A 91 11.38 22.46 7.90
CA VAL A 91 11.44 23.58 8.83
C VAL A 91 10.02 23.86 9.32
N ILE A 92 9.80 23.69 10.61
CA ILE A 92 8.52 23.91 11.29
C ILE A 92 8.76 24.63 12.62
N THR A 93 7.71 25.22 13.18
CA THR A 93 7.78 25.81 14.53
C THR A 93 7.82 24.73 15.60
N GLU A 94 8.41 25.02 16.76
CA GLU A 94 8.41 24.11 17.93
C GLU A 94 7.00 23.74 18.39
N CYS A 95 6.01 24.59 18.16
CA CYS A 95 4.60 24.37 18.48
C CYS A 95 3.83 23.69 17.35
N ALA A 96 4.48 23.13 16.31
CA ALA A 96 3.78 22.47 15.22
C ALA A 96 2.91 21.31 15.72
N GLY A 97 1.70 21.18 15.17
CA GLY A 97 0.72 20.17 15.58
C GLY A 97 1.27 18.74 15.53
N VAL A 98 2.20 18.44 14.61
CA VAL A 98 2.88 17.15 14.54
C VAL A 98 3.78 16.91 15.76
N LEU A 99 4.44 17.93 16.29
CA LEU A 99 5.33 17.80 17.45
C LEU A 99 4.55 17.74 18.76
N GLN A 100 3.44 18.48 18.86
CA GLN A 100 2.66 18.55 20.09
C GLN A 100 1.67 17.38 20.24
N TYR A 101 1.01 16.97 19.15
CA TYR A 101 -0.12 16.02 19.19
C TYR A 101 0.02 14.86 18.20
N SER A 102 1.21 14.65 17.62
CA SER A 102 1.47 13.60 16.64
C SER A 102 0.49 13.59 15.45
N GLN A 103 -0.06 14.79 15.09
CA GLN A 103 -1.01 14.91 13.99
C GLN A 103 -0.31 14.66 12.65
N SER A 104 -0.18 13.38 12.31
CA SER A 104 0.49 12.90 11.10
C SER A 104 -0.01 11.54 10.66
N CYS A 105 0.02 11.31 9.35
CA CYS A 105 -0.20 10.01 8.76
C CYS A 105 0.82 9.75 7.64
N PHE A 106 1.00 8.49 7.28
CA PHE A 106 1.98 8.12 6.26
C PHE A 106 1.53 6.92 5.45
N GLU A 107 2.18 6.71 4.32
CA GLU A 107 2.00 5.56 3.46
C GLU A 107 3.32 4.89 3.12
N GLY A 108 3.22 3.68 2.61
CA GLY A 108 4.37 2.93 2.14
C GLY A 108 3.98 2.07 0.95
N LEU A 109 4.66 2.28 -0.17
CA LEU A 109 4.53 1.46 -1.37
C LEU A 109 5.90 1.27 -2.00
N LYS A 110 5.96 0.45 -3.05
CA LYS A 110 7.22 0.13 -3.73
C LYS A 110 7.12 0.39 -5.22
N ALA A 111 8.25 0.79 -5.81
CA ALA A 111 8.46 0.76 -7.25
C ALA A 111 9.48 -0.32 -7.60
N TYR A 112 9.26 -0.92 -8.76
CA TYR A 112 9.99 -2.09 -9.23
C TYR A 112 10.54 -1.84 -10.63
N THR A 113 11.69 -2.42 -10.94
CA THR A 113 12.10 -2.66 -12.33
C THR A 113 11.55 -4.02 -12.73
N THR A 114 10.69 -4.07 -13.75
CA THR A 114 10.11 -5.31 -14.26
C THR A 114 11.11 -6.10 -15.10
N GLU A 115 10.84 -7.37 -15.38
CA GLU A 115 11.68 -8.24 -16.20
C GLU A 115 12.04 -7.63 -17.56
N ASN A 116 11.09 -6.93 -18.20
CA ASN A 116 11.32 -6.24 -19.47
C ASN A 116 11.85 -4.79 -19.30
N GLY A 117 12.35 -4.43 -18.12
CA GLY A 117 13.03 -3.16 -17.83
C GLY A 117 12.15 -1.93 -17.65
N ARG A 118 10.80 -2.08 -17.60
CA ARG A 118 9.91 -0.99 -17.24
C ARG A 118 10.02 -0.68 -15.75
N ILE A 119 9.78 0.57 -15.37
CA ILE A 119 9.65 0.97 -13.97
C ILE A 119 8.17 1.12 -13.66
N VAL A 120 7.70 0.46 -12.61
CA VAL A 120 6.29 0.45 -12.23
C VAL A 120 6.10 0.68 -10.74
N ALA A 121 4.95 1.26 -10.36
CA ALA A 121 4.46 1.32 -8.99
C ALA A 121 3.26 0.37 -8.84
N PHE A 122 3.15 -0.28 -7.69
CA PHE A 122 2.10 -1.24 -7.39
C PHE A 122 0.98 -0.60 -6.56
N ARG A 123 -0.23 -0.51 -7.13
CA ARG A 123 -1.49 -0.06 -6.51
C ARG A 123 -1.39 1.26 -5.71
N PRO A 124 -0.79 2.34 -6.24
CA PRO A 124 -0.74 3.63 -5.56
C PRO A 124 -2.12 4.24 -5.31
N ASP A 125 -3.14 3.85 -6.08
CA ASP A 125 -4.54 4.21 -5.91
C ASP A 125 -5.08 3.81 -4.54
N LEU A 126 -4.78 2.60 -4.07
CA LEU A 126 -5.21 2.13 -2.75
C LEU A 126 -4.43 2.81 -1.61
N ASN A 127 -3.17 3.20 -1.86
CA ASN A 127 -2.43 4.00 -0.89
C ASN A 127 -3.06 5.39 -0.75
N ALA A 128 -3.49 6.01 -1.85
CA ALA A 128 -4.20 7.28 -1.82
C ALA A 128 -5.52 7.19 -1.04
N GLU A 129 -6.34 6.17 -1.29
CA GLU A 129 -7.60 5.91 -0.58
C GLU A 129 -7.37 5.69 0.93
N ARG A 130 -6.36 4.91 1.30
CA ARG A 130 -6.04 4.66 2.70
C ARG A 130 -5.49 5.90 3.40
N MET A 131 -4.68 6.72 2.70
CA MET A 131 -4.23 8.00 3.22
C MET A 131 -5.39 8.98 3.43
N GLU A 132 -6.34 9.03 2.49
CA GLU A 132 -7.57 9.81 2.65
C GLU A 132 -8.33 9.38 3.91
N ARG A 133 -8.54 8.08 4.14
CA ARG A 133 -9.17 7.56 5.36
C ARG A 133 -8.41 8.00 6.61
N SER A 134 -7.06 7.90 6.60
CA SER A 134 -6.24 8.34 7.72
C SER A 134 -6.36 9.85 7.98
N CYS A 135 -6.35 10.66 6.92
CA CYS A 135 -6.53 12.10 7.01
C CYS A 135 -7.89 12.46 7.62
N ARG A 136 -8.98 11.89 7.10
CA ARG A 136 -10.33 12.15 7.62
C ARG A 136 -10.46 11.81 9.11
N ARG A 137 -9.89 10.67 9.55
CA ARG A 137 -9.92 10.25 10.96
C ARG A 137 -9.14 11.17 11.89
N LEU A 138 -8.09 11.84 11.38
CA LEU A 138 -7.22 12.75 12.12
C LEU A 138 -7.57 14.24 11.90
N GLU A 139 -8.72 14.53 11.31
CA GLU A 139 -9.15 15.92 10.98
C GLU A 139 -8.09 16.67 10.17
N MET A 140 -7.49 15.99 9.17
CA MET A 140 -6.49 16.53 8.26
C MET A 140 -7.09 16.70 6.86
N PRO A 141 -6.67 17.70 6.06
CA PRO A 141 -7.16 17.89 4.71
C PRO A 141 -6.77 16.73 3.81
N VAL A 142 -7.71 16.27 2.98
CA VAL A 142 -7.45 15.20 2.02
C VAL A 142 -6.60 15.72 0.87
N PHE A 143 -5.49 15.03 0.58
CA PHE A 143 -4.74 15.26 -0.66
C PHE A 143 -5.42 14.49 -1.80
N PRO A 144 -5.80 15.13 -2.93
CA PRO A 144 -6.60 14.49 -3.98
C PRO A 144 -5.92 13.25 -4.55
N LYS A 145 -6.71 12.17 -4.75
CA LYS A 145 -6.22 10.84 -5.18
C LYS A 145 -5.40 10.90 -6.48
N GLU A 146 -5.89 11.60 -7.49
CA GLU A 146 -5.20 11.74 -8.77
C GLU A 146 -3.87 12.47 -8.61
N LYS A 147 -3.83 13.56 -7.83
CA LYS A 147 -2.61 14.31 -7.52
C LYS A 147 -1.63 13.45 -6.70
N PHE A 148 -2.12 12.60 -5.80
CA PHE A 148 -1.27 11.66 -5.06
C PHE A 148 -0.57 10.68 -6.00
N ILE A 149 -1.31 10.06 -6.93
CA ILE A 149 -0.76 9.14 -7.92
C ILE A 149 0.27 9.84 -8.81
N GLU A 150 -0.07 11.01 -9.33
CA GLU A 150 0.85 11.83 -10.13
C GLU A 150 2.13 12.19 -9.37
N ALA A 151 2.01 12.60 -8.12
CA ALA A 151 3.14 12.92 -7.25
C ALA A 151 4.05 11.70 -7.02
N VAL A 152 3.46 10.52 -6.74
CA VAL A 152 4.20 9.26 -6.59
C VAL A 152 4.96 8.92 -7.87
N LEU A 153 4.31 8.96 -9.03
CA LEU A 153 4.96 8.64 -10.31
C LEU A 153 6.04 9.67 -10.66
N SER A 154 5.81 10.96 -10.38
CA SER A 154 6.77 12.03 -10.64
C SER A 154 8.05 11.88 -9.81
N VAL A 155 7.94 11.56 -8.52
CA VAL A 155 9.11 11.39 -7.65
C VAL A 155 9.89 10.14 -8.00
N ILE A 156 9.23 9.03 -8.39
CA ILE A 156 9.90 7.83 -8.90
C ILE A 156 10.64 8.16 -10.21
N LYS A 157 9.96 8.85 -11.14
CA LYS A 157 10.55 9.30 -12.40
C LYS A 157 11.80 10.15 -12.19
N ALA A 158 11.74 11.10 -11.27
CA ALA A 158 12.87 11.99 -10.95
C ALA A 158 14.06 11.25 -10.29
N ASN A 159 13.83 10.06 -9.72
CA ASN A 159 14.82 9.22 -9.06
C ASN A 159 15.04 7.87 -9.79
N LYS A 160 14.84 7.80 -11.12
CA LYS A 160 14.98 6.55 -11.90
C LYS A 160 16.32 5.84 -11.70
N SER A 161 17.40 6.61 -11.47
CA SER A 161 18.74 6.06 -11.22
C SER A 161 18.83 5.27 -9.90
N TYR A 162 17.93 5.50 -8.96
CA TYR A 162 17.85 4.82 -7.66
C TYR A 162 16.89 3.63 -7.66
N VAL A 163 16.11 3.41 -8.72
CA VAL A 163 15.27 2.20 -8.80
C VAL A 163 16.17 1.01 -9.05
N PRO A 164 16.20 0.00 -8.15
CA PRO A 164 17.08 -1.16 -8.29
C PRO A 164 16.86 -1.92 -9.61
N PRO A 165 17.90 -2.57 -10.16
CA PRO A 165 17.77 -3.43 -11.33
C PRO A 165 16.87 -4.63 -11.04
N TYR A 166 16.20 -5.16 -12.07
CA TYR A 166 15.51 -6.44 -12.00
C TYR A 166 16.47 -7.56 -11.58
N GLY A 167 16.01 -8.48 -10.74
CA GLY A 167 16.82 -9.61 -10.25
C GLY A 167 17.76 -9.29 -9.08
N SER A 168 17.89 -8.01 -8.67
CA SER A 168 18.74 -7.64 -7.52
C SER A 168 18.13 -7.98 -6.15
N GLY A 169 16.85 -8.36 -6.08
CA GLY A 169 16.11 -8.52 -4.81
C GLY A 169 15.74 -7.20 -4.12
N ALA A 170 16.36 -6.08 -4.53
CA ALA A 170 16.09 -4.76 -3.97
C ALA A 170 14.91 -4.06 -4.70
N THR A 171 14.32 -3.07 -4.04
CA THR A 171 13.20 -2.27 -4.54
C THR A 171 13.36 -0.81 -4.17
N LEU A 172 12.66 0.11 -4.87
CA LEU A 172 12.56 1.49 -4.42
C LEU A 172 11.36 1.63 -3.49
N TYR A 173 11.62 1.88 -2.21
CA TYR A 173 10.57 2.20 -1.24
C TYR A 173 10.14 3.66 -1.39
N VAL A 174 8.84 3.89 -1.42
CA VAL A 174 8.21 5.21 -1.56
C VAL A 174 7.44 5.51 -0.27
N ARG A 175 7.73 6.64 0.38
CA ARG A 175 7.15 7.07 1.64
C ARG A 175 6.39 8.40 1.47
N PRO A 176 5.10 8.37 1.09
CA PRO A 176 4.23 9.53 1.27
C PRO A 176 3.94 9.75 2.76
N TYR A 177 3.89 11.02 3.20
CA TYR A 177 3.49 11.36 4.56
C TYR A 177 2.93 12.78 4.62
N MET A 178 2.08 13.03 5.59
CA MET A 178 1.43 14.32 5.82
C MET A 178 1.44 14.65 7.30
N PHE A 179 1.57 15.93 7.62
CA PHE A 179 1.61 16.40 9.00
C PHE A 179 1.15 17.85 9.16
N GLY A 180 0.61 18.17 10.34
CA GLY A 180 0.27 19.54 10.75
C GLY A 180 1.53 20.37 11.00
N SER A 181 1.69 21.50 10.30
CA SER A 181 2.95 22.27 10.25
C SER A 181 2.94 23.61 10.97
N ASN A 182 1.77 24.21 11.21
CA ASN A 182 1.66 25.49 11.94
C ASN A 182 1.62 25.31 13.45
N ALA A 183 1.78 26.41 14.18
CA ALA A 183 1.76 26.45 15.64
C ALA A 183 0.36 26.12 16.19
N VAL A 184 0.29 25.18 17.12
CA VAL A 184 -0.92 24.75 17.84
C VAL A 184 -0.59 24.43 19.28
N ILE A 185 -1.19 25.14 20.25
CA ILE A 185 -1.03 24.86 21.69
C ILE A 185 -2.26 24.17 22.26
N GLY A 186 -3.47 24.64 21.93
CA GLY A 186 -4.71 23.96 22.30
C GLY A 186 -4.92 22.70 21.49
N VAL A 187 -5.59 21.67 22.04
CA VAL A 187 -5.91 20.44 21.31
C VAL A 187 -6.94 20.75 20.24
N LYS A 188 -6.47 21.01 19.03
CA LYS A 188 -7.28 21.26 17.83
C LYS A 188 -6.51 20.81 16.58
N PRO A 189 -7.17 20.60 15.43
CA PRO A 189 -6.48 20.39 14.15
C PRO A 189 -5.59 21.58 13.81
N ALA A 190 -4.49 21.33 13.11
CA ALA A 190 -3.68 22.37 12.51
C ALA A 190 -4.46 23.09 11.38
N ASP A 191 -4.04 24.30 11.05
CA ASP A 191 -4.63 25.08 9.94
C ASP A 191 -3.77 24.95 8.66
N GLU A 192 -2.49 24.60 8.81
CA GLU A 192 -1.55 24.37 7.70
C GLU A 192 -0.96 22.97 7.76
N TYR A 193 -0.75 22.36 6.60
CA TYR A 193 -0.18 21.01 6.47
C TYR A 193 0.84 20.92 5.35
N GLN A 194 1.77 19.98 5.49
CA GLN A 194 2.64 19.58 4.39
C GLN A 194 2.37 18.12 4.00
N PHE A 195 2.21 17.88 2.70
CA PHE A 195 2.28 16.57 2.09
C PHE A 195 3.63 16.39 1.41
N ARG A 196 4.35 15.32 1.74
CA ARG A 196 5.68 15.05 1.23
C ARG A 196 5.81 13.60 0.78
N ILE A 197 6.64 13.37 -0.24
CA ILE A 197 7.03 12.02 -0.65
C ILE A 197 8.55 11.97 -0.74
N LEU A 198 9.16 11.06 0.00
CA LEU A 198 10.56 10.67 -0.17
C LEU A 198 10.63 9.25 -0.75
N VAL A 199 11.74 8.92 -1.40
CA VAL A 199 12.04 7.57 -1.87
C VAL A 199 13.41 7.15 -1.40
N THR A 200 13.61 5.84 -1.20
CA THR A 200 14.88 5.25 -0.81
C THR A 200 15.01 3.84 -1.41
N PRO A 201 16.13 3.48 -2.03
CA PRO A 201 16.36 2.10 -2.42
C PRO A 201 16.57 1.26 -1.16
N VAL A 202 15.92 0.11 -1.11
CA VAL A 202 15.98 -0.83 0.02
C VAL A 202 16.25 -2.23 -0.49
N GLY A 203 17.03 -2.98 0.27
CA GLY A 203 17.23 -4.41 0.04
C GLY A 203 16.02 -5.24 0.43
N PRO A 204 16.10 -6.55 0.29
CA PRO A 204 15.09 -7.45 0.82
C PRO A 204 14.97 -7.24 2.32
N TYR A 205 13.74 -7.28 2.83
CA TYR A 205 13.48 -7.08 4.27
C TYR A 205 14.23 -8.12 5.11
N PHE A 206 14.34 -9.35 4.60
CA PHE A 206 15.15 -10.42 5.19
C PHE A 206 16.35 -10.73 4.29
N LYS A 207 17.55 -10.52 4.81
CA LYS A 207 18.79 -10.95 4.14
C LYS A 207 18.85 -12.48 4.08
N GLY A 208 19.07 -13.04 2.90
CA GLY A 208 19.17 -14.50 2.71
C GLY A 208 17.85 -15.21 2.48
N GLY A 209 16.77 -14.49 2.13
CA GLY A 209 15.43 -15.02 1.89
C GLY A 209 14.53 -14.91 3.11
N ALA A 210 13.26 -15.24 2.93
CA ALA A 210 12.27 -15.22 4.00
C ALA A 210 12.45 -16.45 4.92
N LYS A 211 13.40 -16.38 5.85
CA LYS A 211 13.53 -17.39 6.90
C LYS A 211 12.34 -17.27 7.87
N PRO A 212 11.80 -18.40 8.34
CA PRO A 212 10.76 -18.38 9.35
C PRO A 212 11.20 -17.62 10.61
N ILE A 213 10.28 -16.89 11.19
CA ILE A 213 10.52 -16.08 12.38
C ILE A 213 9.71 -16.59 13.56
N THR A 214 10.20 -16.29 14.78
CA THR A 214 9.47 -16.53 16.03
C THR A 214 8.84 -15.21 16.48
N VAL A 215 7.54 -15.25 16.79
CA VAL A 215 6.80 -14.12 17.36
C VAL A 215 6.22 -14.50 18.72
N ARG A 216 5.92 -13.50 19.55
CA ARG A 216 5.19 -13.73 20.81
C ARG A 216 3.83 -13.06 20.80
N ILE A 217 2.88 -13.56 21.57
CA ILE A 217 1.65 -12.85 21.90
C ILE A 217 2.00 -11.74 22.89
N SER A 218 1.55 -10.53 22.63
CA SER A 218 1.76 -9.37 23.49
C SER A 218 0.65 -9.24 24.52
N ASP A 219 1.01 -8.89 25.76
CA ASP A 219 0.06 -8.51 26.79
C ASP A 219 -0.39 -7.04 26.68
N MET A 220 0.31 -6.27 25.83
CA MET A 220 0.00 -4.86 25.59
C MET A 220 -0.79 -4.71 24.29
N ASP A 221 -1.64 -3.69 24.27
CA ASP A 221 -2.46 -3.36 23.10
C ASP A 221 -1.65 -2.64 22.01
N ARG A 222 -1.97 -2.92 20.76
CA ARG A 222 -1.47 -2.15 19.60
C ARG A 222 -2.24 -0.85 19.40
N ALA A 223 -3.53 -0.89 19.67
CA ALA A 223 -4.46 0.24 19.53
C ALA A 223 -5.63 0.05 20.48
N ALA A 224 -6.29 1.16 20.87
CA ALA A 224 -7.51 1.10 21.66
C ALA A 224 -8.67 0.49 20.86
N PRO A 225 -9.67 -0.15 21.53
CA PRO A 225 -10.92 -0.52 20.89
C PRO A 225 -11.57 0.74 20.29
N HIS A 226 -12.07 0.68 19.06
CA HIS A 226 -12.63 1.84 18.34
C HIS A 226 -11.69 3.07 18.25
N GLY A 227 -10.38 2.85 18.42
CA GLY A 227 -9.35 3.87 18.35
C GLY A 227 -8.89 4.20 16.93
N THR A 228 -7.58 4.18 16.74
CA THR A 228 -6.92 4.55 15.47
C THR A 228 -6.21 3.38 14.79
N GLY A 229 -6.48 2.15 15.22
CA GLY A 229 -5.81 0.95 14.71
C GLY A 229 -5.97 0.73 13.21
N ASP A 230 -7.11 1.14 12.66
CA ASP A 230 -7.50 0.97 11.26
C ASP A 230 -6.92 2.04 10.32
N ILE A 231 -6.17 3.04 10.84
CA ILE A 231 -5.51 4.08 10.06
C ILE A 231 -3.99 4.00 10.17
N LYS A 232 -3.31 4.56 9.14
CA LYS A 232 -1.84 4.54 9.10
C LYS A 232 -1.25 5.83 9.69
N ALA A 233 -1.39 5.97 11.01
CA ALA A 233 -0.94 7.13 11.78
C ALA A 233 0.32 6.83 12.59
N GLY A 234 1.24 7.79 12.68
CA GLY A 234 2.50 7.65 13.42
C GLY A 234 2.33 7.28 14.89
N LEU A 235 1.24 7.77 15.51
CA LEU A 235 0.92 7.49 16.92
C LEU A 235 0.75 5.99 17.23
N ASN A 236 0.18 5.19 16.30
CA ASN A 236 0.05 3.74 16.50
C ASN A 236 1.41 3.04 16.56
N TYR A 237 2.38 3.52 15.79
CA TYR A 237 3.73 2.97 15.76
C TYR A 237 4.55 3.41 16.98
N ALA A 238 4.40 4.68 17.40
CA ALA A 238 5.03 5.16 18.63
C ALA A 238 4.55 4.38 19.85
N MET A 239 3.26 4.08 19.96
CA MET A 239 2.68 3.25 21.01
C MET A 239 3.30 1.84 21.05
N SER A 240 3.63 1.26 19.91
CA SER A 240 4.19 -0.09 19.80
C SER A 240 5.72 -0.17 20.01
N LEU A 241 6.44 0.98 20.12
CA LEU A 241 7.91 0.97 20.18
C LEU A 241 8.46 0.22 21.41
N HIS A 242 7.86 0.39 22.58
CA HIS A 242 8.29 -0.32 23.79
C HIS A 242 8.17 -1.83 23.58
N ASN A 243 7.04 -2.27 23.06
CA ASN A 243 6.75 -3.70 22.89
C ASN A 243 7.71 -4.38 21.92
N ILE A 244 8.02 -3.73 20.77
CA ILE A 244 8.92 -4.34 19.78
C ILE A 244 10.37 -4.35 20.28
N VAL A 245 10.82 -3.31 21.00
CA VAL A 245 12.15 -3.29 21.61
C VAL A 245 12.27 -4.39 22.65
N ASP A 246 11.26 -4.58 23.48
CA ASP A 246 11.23 -5.63 24.49
C ASP A 246 11.17 -7.03 23.86
N ALA A 247 10.36 -7.23 22.79
CA ALA A 247 10.34 -8.48 22.03
C ALA A 247 11.74 -8.83 21.50
N HIS A 248 12.43 -7.87 20.87
CA HIS A 248 13.77 -8.10 20.32
C HIS A 248 14.80 -8.43 21.41
N LYS A 249 14.74 -7.78 22.58
CA LYS A 249 15.62 -8.11 23.74
C LYS A 249 15.41 -9.54 24.24
N ASN A 250 14.20 -10.07 24.08
CA ASN A 250 13.84 -11.43 24.48
C ASN A 250 13.93 -12.46 23.33
N GLY A 251 14.56 -12.09 22.20
CA GLY A 251 14.83 -13.00 21.07
C GLY A 251 13.65 -13.21 20.10
N PHE A 252 12.57 -12.46 20.24
CA PHE A 252 11.43 -12.51 19.32
C PHE A 252 11.58 -11.49 18.19
N SER A 253 11.14 -11.86 17.00
CA SER A 253 11.22 -10.99 15.82
C SER A 253 10.11 -9.94 15.79
N GLU A 254 8.95 -10.23 16.40
CA GLU A 254 7.75 -9.39 16.35
C GLU A 254 6.77 -9.77 17.49
N ASN A 255 5.79 -8.90 17.74
CA ASN A 255 4.65 -9.18 18.60
C ASN A 255 3.39 -9.43 17.76
N MET A 256 2.64 -10.47 18.12
CA MET A 256 1.27 -10.70 17.69
C MET A 256 0.33 -10.06 18.71
N TYR A 257 -0.57 -9.19 18.28
CA TYR A 257 -1.50 -8.49 19.14
C TYR A 257 -2.87 -9.15 19.09
N LEU A 258 -3.54 -9.12 20.24
CA LEU A 258 -4.93 -9.54 20.40
C LEU A 258 -5.87 -8.33 20.37
N ASP A 259 -7.15 -8.58 20.21
CA ASP A 259 -8.18 -7.55 20.33
C ASP A 259 -8.14 -6.88 21.70
N PRO A 260 -8.11 -5.53 21.74
CA PRO A 260 -7.88 -4.82 23.01
C PRO A 260 -9.10 -4.81 23.94
N ALA A 261 -10.26 -5.33 23.48
CA ALA A 261 -11.47 -5.40 24.32
C ALA A 261 -11.53 -6.68 25.15
N THR A 262 -11.09 -7.82 24.61
CA THR A 262 -11.24 -9.14 25.27
C THR A 262 -9.96 -9.94 25.40
N HIS A 263 -8.89 -9.55 24.69
CA HIS A 263 -7.60 -10.27 24.60
C HIS A 263 -7.78 -11.75 24.16
N THR A 264 -8.79 -11.97 23.32
CA THR A 264 -9.19 -13.31 22.85
C THR A 264 -8.86 -13.54 21.40
N TYR A 265 -9.14 -12.55 20.54
CA TYR A 265 -9.04 -12.69 19.10
C TYR A 265 -7.75 -12.10 18.56
N ILE A 266 -7.13 -12.82 17.64
CA ILE A 266 -5.91 -12.38 16.97
C ILE A 266 -6.26 -11.22 16.02
N GLU A 267 -5.46 -10.16 16.04
CA GLU A 267 -5.60 -9.01 15.14
C GLU A 267 -4.46 -8.95 14.11
N GLU A 268 -3.39 -8.28 14.43
CA GLU A 268 -2.23 -8.12 13.54
C GLU A 268 -0.94 -8.03 14.35
N THR A 269 0.21 -7.86 13.72
CA THR A 269 1.46 -7.54 14.39
C THR A 269 1.75 -6.05 14.37
N GLY A 270 2.85 -5.61 14.97
CA GLY A 270 3.23 -4.19 15.01
C GLY A 270 3.37 -3.56 13.62
N GLY A 271 3.80 -4.32 12.62
CA GLY A 271 4.09 -3.81 11.28
C GLY A 271 3.36 -4.48 10.11
N ALA A 272 2.60 -5.55 10.33
CA ALA A 272 2.03 -6.38 9.27
C ALA A 272 0.73 -7.09 9.69
N ASN A 273 -0.14 -7.38 8.72
CA ASN A 273 -1.28 -8.28 8.93
C ASN A 273 -0.82 -9.75 8.93
N ILE A 274 -1.74 -10.66 9.27
CA ILE A 274 -1.44 -12.09 9.43
C ILE A 274 -2.32 -12.90 8.46
N LEU A 275 -1.73 -13.96 7.91
CA LEU A 275 -2.39 -15.03 7.17
C LEU A 275 -2.11 -16.36 7.87
N PHE A 276 -3.11 -17.18 8.02
CA PHE A 276 -3.02 -18.57 8.45
C PHE A 276 -3.44 -19.47 7.30
N VAL A 277 -2.89 -20.68 7.27
CA VAL A 277 -3.32 -21.74 6.37
C VAL A 277 -3.75 -22.95 7.20
N THR A 278 -4.93 -23.44 6.92
CA THR A 278 -5.48 -24.64 7.57
C THR A 278 -4.82 -25.89 7.00
N LYS A 279 -4.92 -27.02 7.70
CA LYS A 279 -4.38 -28.31 7.25
C LYS A 279 -4.97 -28.82 5.93
N ASP A 280 -6.17 -28.37 5.56
CA ASP A 280 -6.81 -28.64 4.27
C ASP A 280 -6.49 -27.57 3.19
N GLY A 281 -5.56 -26.63 3.48
CA GLY A 281 -5.03 -25.68 2.50
C GLY A 281 -5.86 -24.42 2.28
N ARG A 282 -6.91 -24.15 3.08
CA ARG A 282 -7.66 -22.89 3.03
C ARG A 282 -6.90 -21.77 3.77
N ILE A 283 -7.11 -20.53 3.35
CA ILE A 283 -6.52 -19.37 3.99
C ILE A 283 -7.52 -18.76 4.96
N VAL A 284 -7.05 -18.42 6.17
CA VAL A 284 -7.82 -17.70 7.17
C VAL A 284 -7.05 -16.45 7.59
N THR A 285 -7.71 -15.31 7.68
CA THR A 285 -7.09 -14.04 8.08
C THR A 285 -7.99 -13.26 9.02
N PRO A 286 -7.42 -12.55 10.02
CA PRO A 286 -8.20 -11.79 10.98
C PRO A 286 -9.03 -10.69 10.30
N LYS A 287 -10.27 -10.52 10.78
CA LYS A 287 -11.17 -9.43 10.44
C LYS A 287 -11.52 -8.66 11.71
N SER A 288 -11.14 -7.39 11.78
CA SER A 288 -11.41 -6.50 12.90
C SER A 288 -11.43 -5.05 12.40
N ASP A 289 -12.18 -4.19 13.09
CA ASP A 289 -12.25 -2.76 12.80
C ASP A 289 -11.05 -1.99 13.39
N SER A 290 -10.18 -2.66 14.16
CA SER A 290 -8.97 -2.07 14.74
C SER A 290 -7.66 -2.47 14.04
N ILE A 291 -7.70 -3.30 12.99
CA ILE A 291 -6.53 -3.63 12.18
C ILE A 291 -6.40 -2.74 10.94
N LEU A 292 -5.15 -2.50 10.54
CA LEU A 292 -4.87 -1.74 9.33
C LEU A 292 -5.38 -2.49 8.09
N PRO A 293 -6.19 -1.85 7.19
CA PRO A 293 -6.61 -2.45 5.92
C PRO A 293 -5.41 -2.54 4.95
N SER A 294 -4.67 -3.64 5.04
CA SER A 294 -3.44 -3.86 4.27
C SER A 294 -3.72 -4.04 2.78
N ILE A 295 -3.01 -3.27 1.96
CA ILE A 295 -3.06 -3.38 0.50
C ILE A 295 -2.47 -4.72 0.05
N THR A 296 -1.41 -5.19 0.71
CA THR A 296 -0.80 -6.49 0.44
C THR A 296 -1.77 -7.62 0.77
N ARG A 297 -2.41 -7.61 1.96
CA ARG A 297 -3.40 -8.62 2.34
C ARG A 297 -4.55 -8.67 1.34
N ARG A 298 -5.15 -7.51 1.01
CA ARG A 298 -6.22 -7.41 0.01
C ARG A 298 -5.80 -7.95 -1.36
N SER A 299 -4.53 -7.75 -1.75
CA SER A 299 -4.01 -8.27 -3.00
C SER A 299 -3.77 -9.78 -2.93
N LEU A 300 -3.30 -10.30 -1.79
CA LEU A 300 -3.10 -11.74 -1.57
C LEU A 300 -4.42 -12.50 -1.51
N ILE A 301 -5.47 -11.94 -0.91
CA ILE A 301 -6.83 -12.50 -0.94
C ILE A 301 -7.31 -12.65 -2.38
N TYR A 302 -7.20 -11.59 -3.19
CA TYR A 302 -7.55 -11.66 -4.61
C TYR A 302 -6.72 -12.71 -5.38
N VAL A 303 -5.41 -12.77 -5.13
CA VAL A 303 -4.53 -13.78 -5.74
C VAL A 303 -4.98 -15.19 -5.34
N ALA A 304 -5.29 -15.42 -4.07
CA ALA A 304 -5.78 -16.70 -3.59
C ALA A 304 -7.06 -17.12 -4.29
N GLU A 305 -8.10 -16.31 -4.22
CA GLU A 305 -9.44 -16.67 -4.71
C GLU A 305 -9.54 -16.64 -6.23
N SER A 306 -9.05 -15.56 -6.88
CA SER A 306 -9.29 -15.32 -8.31
C SER A 306 -8.23 -15.92 -9.23
N ILE A 307 -7.01 -16.20 -8.72
CA ILE A 307 -5.90 -16.73 -9.55
C ILE A 307 -5.54 -18.15 -9.16
N LEU A 308 -5.43 -18.43 -7.87
CA LEU A 308 -5.01 -19.76 -7.38
C LEU A 308 -6.16 -20.67 -6.99
N HIS A 309 -7.38 -20.14 -6.96
CA HIS A 309 -8.61 -20.86 -6.57
C HIS A 309 -8.52 -21.50 -5.17
N ILE A 310 -7.84 -20.80 -4.24
CA ILE A 310 -7.73 -21.19 -2.85
C ILE A 310 -8.77 -20.39 -2.06
N PRO A 311 -9.69 -21.05 -1.31
CA PRO A 311 -10.69 -20.38 -0.50
C PRO A 311 -10.05 -19.51 0.60
N VAL A 312 -10.61 -18.30 0.83
CA VAL A 312 -10.18 -17.38 1.88
C VAL A 312 -11.34 -17.07 2.81
N GLU A 313 -11.08 -17.11 4.10
CA GLU A 313 -12.03 -16.76 5.15
C GLU A 313 -11.51 -15.57 5.95
N GLU A 314 -12.23 -14.45 5.91
CA GLU A 314 -11.96 -13.29 6.74
C GLU A 314 -12.91 -13.31 7.97
N ARG A 315 -12.38 -13.60 9.15
CA ARG A 315 -13.17 -13.72 10.38
C ARG A 315 -12.38 -13.37 11.65
N LYS A 316 -13.07 -13.31 12.79
CA LYS A 316 -12.39 -13.34 14.10
C LYS A 316 -11.75 -14.72 14.30
N ILE A 317 -10.53 -14.75 14.84
CA ILE A 317 -9.75 -15.96 15.09
C ILE A 317 -9.41 -15.98 16.57
N ASP A 318 -9.97 -16.92 17.33
CA ASP A 318 -9.59 -17.11 18.73
C ASP A 318 -8.14 -17.59 18.80
N LYS A 319 -7.33 -17.04 19.70
CA LYS A 319 -5.92 -17.47 19.88
C LYS A 319 -5.80 -18.97 20.20
N LYS A 320 -6.84 -19.60 20.73
CA LYS A 320 -6.91 -21.05 20.98
C LYS A 320 -6.91 -21.88 19.70
N GLU A 321 -7.27 -21.29 18.55
CA GLU A 321 -7.24 -21.95 17.25
C GLU A 321 -5.83 -22.09 16.67
N LEU A 322 -4.83 -21.34 17.17
CA LEU A 322 -3.46 -21.33 16.64
C LEU A 322 -2.89 -22.75 16.39
N PRO A 323 -3.06 -23.76 17.27
CA PRO A 323 -2.53 -25.10 17.03
C PRO A 323 -3.23 -25.87 15.87
N SER A 324 -4.35 -25.37 15.37
CA SER A 324 -5.08 -26.01 14.26
C SER A 324 -4.55 -25.63 12.87
N PHE A 325 -3.76 -24.55 12.77
CA PHE A 325 -3.21 -24.11 11.50
C PHE A 325 -1.88 -24.79 11.17
N ASP A 326 -1.65 -25.00 9.87
CA ASP A 326 -0.43 -25.61 9.35
C ASP A 326 0.65 -24.58 8.99
N GLU A 327 0.22 -23.47 8.33
CA GLU A 327 1.14 -22.37 7.97
C GLU A 327 0.69 -21.06 8.63
N CYS A 328 1.66 -20.22 8.95
CA CYS A 328 1.42 -18.84 9.41
C CYS A 328 2.40 -17.88 8.75
N GLY A 329 1.92 -16.69 8.38
CA GLY A 329 2.78 -15.67 7.80
C GLY A 329 2.30 -14.25 8.02
N LEU A 330 3.25 -13.33 8.18
CA LEU A 330 3.02 -11.89 8.14
C LEU A 330 2.90 -11.44 6.71
N CYS A 331 2.00 -10.50 6.42
CA CYS A 331 1.91 -9.90 5.10
C CYS A 331 1.89 -8.37 5.13
N GLY A 332 2.75 -7.77 4.29
CA GLY A 332 2.89 -6.31 4.22
C GLY A 332 3.80 -5.85 3.09
N THR A 333 3.83 -4.54 2.86
CA THR A 333 4.61 -3.94 1.77
C THR A 333 6.11 -4.23 1.87
N ALA A 334 6.66 -4.32 3.09
CA ALA A 334 8.10 -4.48 3.30
C ALA A 334 8.61 -5.83 2.80
N ALA A 335 7.98 -6.93 3.20
CA ALA A 335 8.44 -8.29 2.94
C ALA A 335 7.55 -9.10 1.98
N VAL A 336 6.38 -8.58 1.62
CA VAL A 336 5.29 -9.28 0.93
C VAL A 336 4.67 -10.35 1.83
N ILE A 337 5.35 -11.46 2.06
CA ILE A 337 5.04 -12.47 3.08
C ILE A 337 6.32 -12.83 3.83
N SER A 338 6.21 -12.98 5.16
CA SER A 338 7.25 -13.50 6.05
C SER A 338 6.68 -14.70 6.79
N PRO A 339 7.23 -15.90 6.63
CA PRO A 339 6.73 -17.07 7.33
C PRO A 339 7.00 -16.96 8.84
N ILE A 340 6.06 -17.46 9.64
CA ILE A 340 6.19 -17.63 11.08
C ILE A 340 6.30 -19.14 11.36
N GLU A 341 7.41 -19.56 11.98
CA GLU A 341 7.57 -20.96 12.40
C GLU A 341 6.82 -21.23 13.71
N LYS A 342 6.80 -20.20 14.60
CA LYS A 342 6.36 -20.41 15.98
C LYS A 342 5.80 -19.12 16.57
N VAL A 343 4.70 -19.27 17.32
CA VAL A 343 4.15 -18.27 18.21
C VAL A 343 4.37 -18.73 19.66
N VAL A 344 4.80 -17.80 20.54
CA VAL A 344 4.95 -18.08 21.97
C VAL A 344 3.90 -17.30 22.76
N ASP A 345 3.04 -18.02 23.50
CA ASP A 345 2.03 -17.47 24.40
C ASP A 345 2.42 -17.81 25.84
N HIS A 346 2.98 -16.85 26.60
CA HIS A 346 3.41 -17.02 28.01
C HIS A 346 4.29 -18.27 28.23
N GLY A 347 5.30 -18.45 27.38
CA GLY A 347 6.21 -19.60 27.43
C GLY A 347 5.69 -20.87 26.76
N LYS A 348 4.41 -20.94 26.38
CA LYS A 348 3.87 -22.02 25.57
C LYS A 348 4.17 -21.81 24.11
N GLU A 349 4.93 -22.72 23.51
CA GLU A 349 5.23 -22.70 22.09
C GLU A 349 4.11 -23.33 21.26
N ILE A 350 3.73 -22.66 20.18
CA ILE A 350 2.78 -23.13 19.16
C ILE A 350 3.51 -23.11 17.84
N VAL A 351 3.79 -24.28 17.27
CA VAL A 351 4.60 -24.46 16.06
C VAL A 351 3.70 -24.67 14.86
N PHE A 352 4.02 -24.03 13.74
CA PHE A 352 3.37 -24.21 12.45
C PHE A 352 4.24 -25.14 11.60
N GLU A 353 3.86 -26.41 11.50
CA GLU A 353 4.68 -27.45 10.87
C GLU A 353 5.00 -27.14 9.41
N GLY A 354 4.05 -26.56 8.67
CA GLY A 354 4.26 -26.12 7.28
C GLY A 354 5.28 -25.01 7.11
N CYS A 355 5.64 -24.28 8.19
CA CYS A 355 6.58 -23.16 8.15
C CYS A 355 7.86 -23.37 8.99
N ARG A 356 8.15 -24.61 9.45
CA ARG A 356 9.24 -24.89 10.40
C ARG A 356 10.63 -24.49 9.88
N GLU A 357 10.96 -24.81 8.65
CA GLU A 357 12.30 -24.55 8.07
C GLU A 357 12.29 -23.48 6.96
N LYS A 358 11.17 -23.33 6.30
CA LYS A 358 10.98 -22.42 5.17
C LYS A 358 9.53 -21.96 5.09
N MET A 359 9.25 -21.06 4.18
CA MET A 359 7.87 -20.68 3.86
C MET A 359 7.05 -21.89 3.45
N GLY A 360 5.86 -22.02 4.01
CA GLY A 360 4.93 -23.11 3.68
C GLY A 360 4.47 -23.07 2.21
N PRO A 361 4.03 -24.20 1.65
CA PRO A 361 3.76 -24.30 0.21
C PRO A 361 2.64 -23.39 -0.27
N VAL A 362 1.61 -23.11 0.53
CA VAL A 362 0.51 -22.21 0.16
C VAL A 362 0.98 -20.77 0.20
N LEU A 363 1.64 -20.36 1.27
CA LEU A 363 2.23 -19.02 1.41
C LEU A 363 3.27 -18.75 0.32
N GLN A 364 4.07 -19.74 -0.07
CA GLN A 364 5.04 -19.63 -1.15
C GLN A 364 4.37 -19.39 -2.51
N LYS A 365 3.29 -20.11 -2.82
CA LYS A 365 2.50 -19.86 -4.05
C LYS A 365 1.94 -18.44 -4.09
N LEU A 366 1.41 -17.96 -2.97
CA LEU A 366 0.92 -16.58 -2.84
C LEU A 366 2.05 -15.56 -3.07
N TYR A 367 3.18 -15.77 -2.42
CA TYR A 367 4.37 -14.92 -2.54
C TYR A 367 4.88 -14.84 -3.98
N ASP A 368 5.05 -15.99 -4.63
CA ASP A 368 5.57 -16.09 -6.00
C ASP A 368 4.62 -15.45 -7.01
N THR A 369 3.32 -15.68 -6.84
CA THR A 369 2.29 -15.10 -7.71
C THR A 369 2.25 -13.58 -7.57
N LEU A 370 2.17 -13.04 -6.34
CA LEU A 370 2.11 -11.60 -6.14
C LEU A 370 3.39 -10.89 -6.58
N THR A 371 4.57 -11.42 -6.25
CA THR A 371 5.85 -10.87 -6.71
C THR A 371 6.03 -11.02 -8.22
N GLY A 372 5.52 -12.10 -8.81
CA GLY A 372 5.46 -12.30 -10.26
C GLY A 372 4.67 -11.19 -10.97
N ILE A 373 3.52 -10.82 -10.42
CA ILE A 373 2.69 -9.70 -10.89
C ILE A 373 3.43 -8.36 -10.74
N GLN A 374 4.00 -8.09 -9.55
CA GLN A 374 4.72 -6.86 -9.25
C GLN A 374 5.93 -6.63 -10.16
N MET A 375 6.63 -7.70 -10.52
CA MET A 375 7.84 -7.66 -11.33
C MET A 375 7.59 -7.94 -12.82
N GLY A 376 6.32 -8.09 -13.24
CA GLY A 376 5.93 -8.24 -14.64
C GLY A 376 6.22 -9.62 -15.25
N ARG A 377 6.47 -10.65 -14.44
CA ARG A 377 6.58 -12.05 -14.85
C ARG A 377 5.21 -12.69 -15.10
N LEU A 378 4.20 -12.22 -14.37
CA LEU A 378 2.81 -12.64 -14.50
C LEU A 378 1.92 -11.47 -14.90
N PRO A 379 0.81 -11.71 -15.62
CA PRO A 379 -0.13 -10.67 -15.98
C PRO A 379 -0.76 -10.05 -14.74
N ALA A 380 -0.85 -8.73 -14.73
CA ALA A 380 -1.46 -7.99 -13.63
C ALA A 380 -2.97 -7.80 -13.85
N PRO A 381 -3.81 -7.92 -12.83
CA PRO A 381 -5.18 -7.44 -12.91
C PRO A 381 -5.25 -5.95 -13.28
N LYS A 382 -6.32 -5.56 -13.96
CA LYS A 382 -6.51 -4.17 -14.40
C LYS A 382 -6.40 -3.19 -13.22
N GLY A 383 -5.62 -2.13 -13.38
CA GLY A 383 -5.45 -1.08 -12.37
C GLY A 383 -4.43 -1.39 -11.27
N TRP A 384 -3.74 -2.55 -11.30
CA TRP A 384 -2.76 -2.85 -10.27
C TRP A 384 -1.37 -2.25 -10.51
N ILE A 385 -1.02 -2.07 -11.77
CA ILE A 385 0.32 -1.61 -12.19
C ILE A 385 0.22 -0.23 -12.84
N TYR A 386 0.99 0.69 -12.32
CA TYR A 386 1.14 2.06 -12.83
C TYR A 386 2.55 2.25 -13.38
N GLU A 387 2.66 2.44 -14.69
CA GLU A 387 3.95 2.60 -15.34
C GLU A 387 4.51 4.03 -15.19
N VAL A 388 5.78 4.14 -14.86
CA VAL A 388 6.53 5.40 -14.75
C VAL A 388 7.11 5.75 -16.13
N LYS A 389 6.39 6.56 -16.87
CA LYS A 389 6.76 7.01 -18.23
C LYS A 389 7.81 8.13 -18.25
#